data_0dc2c0da5039cda34401c86f0378445e
#
_entry.id   0dc2c0da5039cda34401c86f0378445e
#
_cell.length_a   1.000
_cell.length_b   1.000
_cell.length_c   1.000
_cell.angle_alpha   90.00
_cell.angle_beta   90.00
_cell.angle_gamma   90.00
#
_symmetry.space_group_name_H-M   'P 1'
#
loop_
_entity.id
_entity.type
_entity.pdbx_description
1 polymer ?
#
loop_
_entity_poly.entity_id
_entity_poly.type
_entity_poly.pdbx_seq_one_letter_code
_entity_poly.pdbx_strand_id
1 'polypeptide(L)'
;IDGFNYTCLGSTLPFEKRTKRVVHGAIDIDSNPSGVERMKNGNLRIYEKLNYYPPVGALLSSKGDREHDRYAPAFDFKECKNICLDSITIHHALGMGFLFERSENMQILNSQIVLPKHTQRVISTTADATHFVNCKGDILIENCRFENMLDDGTNVHGTCVEVDEVIDDYTVRVSLKHFEQLGFKFAERGDDIWFIIHPSPQRGEVNTVSRVFTLNERFIPVSYTHLTLPTILRV
;
A
#
# COMPACT_ATOMS: atom_id res chain seq x y z
N ILE A 1 16.60 9.56 21.39
CA ILE A 1 17.63 10.61 21.32
C ILE A 1 17.01 11.76 20.52
N ASP A 2 16.97 12.97 21.10
CA ASP A 2 16.43 14.18 20.47
C ASP A 2 14.98 14.03 19.97
N GLY A 3 14.14 13.25 20.67
CA GLY A 3 12.75 12.97 20.30
C GLY A 3 12.58 11.93 19.19
N PHE A 4 13.66 11.41 18.63
CA PHE A 4 13.60 10.36 17.62
C PHE A 4 13.73 8.96 18.25
N ASN A 5 12.82 8.05 17.88
CA ASN A 5 12.87 6.67 18.36
C ASN A 5 13.71 5.82 17.40
N TYR A 6 14.92 5.44 17.86
CA TYR A 6 15.81 4.56 17.09
C TYR A 6 15.58 3.07 17.32
N THR A 7 14.68 2.69 18.22
CA THR A 7 14.42 1.29 18.53
C THR A 7 13.45 0.63 17.55
N CYS A 8 12.75 1.41 16.73
CA CYS A 8 11.88 0.93 15.69
C CYS A 8 12.02 1.84 14.46
N LEU A 9 12.95 1.50 13.57
CA LEU A 9 13.15 2.23 12.32
C LEU A 9 12.27 1.72 11.19
N GLY A 10 11.63 0.55 11.38
CA GLY A 10 10.85 -0.10 10.35
C GLY A 10 11.68 -0.46 9.12
N SER A 11 11.04 -0.55 7.98
CA SER A 11 11.73 -0.75 6.72
C SER A 11 12.52 0.50 6.33
N THR A 12 13.79 0.31 5.96
CA THR A 12 14.69 1.37 5.53
C THR A 12 15.29 1.08 4.16
N LEU A 13 15.50 2.14 3.37
CA LEU A 13 16.17 2.05 2.08
C LEU A 13 17.40 2.94 2.05
N PRO A 14 18.54 2.47 1.49
CA PRO A 14 19.72 3.27 1.29
C PRO A 14 19.68 4.06 -0.02
N PHE A 15 20.06 5.32 0.04
CA PHE A 15 20.14 6.23 -1.09
C PHE A 15 21.58 6.72 -1.31
N GLU A 16 21.97 6.88 -2.55
CA GLU A 16 23.20 7.56 -2.92
C GLU A 16 23.08 9.06 -2.64
N LYS A 17 23.99 9.58 -1.84
CA LYS A 17 23.97 11.00 -1.42
C LYS A 17 23.99 11.99 -2.60
N ARG A 18 24.73 11.68 -3.65
CA ARG A 18 24.91 12.57 -4.80
C ARG A 18 23.72 12.55 -5.75
N THR A 19 23.25 11.37 -6.12
CA THR A 19 22.20 11.18 -7.12
C THR A 19 20.81 11.21 -6.52
N LYS A 20 20.69 10.97 -5.20
CA LYS A 20 19.45 10.78 -4.45
C LYS A 20 18.60 9.60 -4.96
N ARG A 21 19.22 8.67 -5.66
CA ARG A 21 18.59 7.43 -6.10
C ARG A 21 18.85 6.32 -5.10
N VAL A 22 17.96 5.34 -5.07
CA VAL A 22 18.19 4.11 -4.31
C VAL A 22 19.51 3.49 -4.76
N VAL A 23 20.31 3.01 -3.82
CA VAL A 23 21.57 2.31 -4.11
C VAL A 23 21.26 1.11 -5.00
N HIS A 24 22.04 0.93 -6.07
CA HIS A 24 21.83 -0.19 -7.00
C HIS A 24 21.91 -1.54 -6.28
N GLY A 25 20.92 -2.39 -6.50
CA GLY A 25 20.84 -3.71 -5.87
C GLY A 25 20.48 -3.68 -4.38
N ALA A 26 20.11 -2.53 -3.83
CA ALA A 26 19.60 -2.47 -2.47
C ALA A 26 18.25 -3.17 -2.34
N ILE A 27 18.04 -3.73 -1.16
CA ILE A 27 16.76 -4.32 -0.72
C ILE A 27 16.27 -3.56 0.51
N ASP A 28 15.01 -3.72 0.84
CA ASP A 28 14.48 -3.22 2.11
C ASP A 28 15.25 -3.80 3.29
N ILE A 29 15.68 -2.94 4.17
CA ILE A 29 16.38 -3.30 5.40
C ILE A 29 15.37 -3.23 6.54
N ASP A 30 14.99 -4.38 7.08
CA ASP A 30 14.16 -4.42 8.28
C ASP A 30 15.05 -4.13 9.49
N SER A 31 14.96 -2.91 10.00
CA SER A 31 15.82 -2.42 11.06
C SER A 31 15.15 -2.58 12.43
N ASN A 32 15.78 -3.37 13.29
CA ASN A 32 15.35 -3.59 14.67
C ASN A 32 16.56 -3.59 15.62
N PRO A 33 17.12 -2.43 15.90
CA PRO A 33 18.35 -2.30 16.66
C PRO A 33 18.24 -2.86 18.08
N SER A 34 19.23 -3.62 18.50
CA SER A 34 19.38 -4.07 19.90
C SER A 34 19.91 -2.98 20.83
N GLY A 35 20.46 -1.91 20.28
CA GLY A 35 20.96 -0.75 21.03
C GLY A 35 21.41 0.38 20.13
N VAL A 36 21.38 1.60 20.68
CA VAL A 36 21.85 2.80 20.01
C VAL A 36 22.67 3.65 21.00
N GLU A 37 23.85 4.06 20.60
CA GLU A 37 24.77 4.87 21.39
C GLU A 37 25.14 6.15 20.67
N ARG A 38 25.09 7.29 21.36
CA ARG A 38 25.63 8.57 20.86
C ARG A 38 27.13 8.63 21.15
N MET A 39 27.92 8.68 20.10
CA MET A 39 29.38 8.80 20.20
C MET A 39 29.83 10.25 20.52
N LYS A 40 31.05 10.42 21.03
CA LYS A 40 31.63 11.74 21.38
C LYS A 40 31.69 12.70 20.19
N ASN A 41 31.82 12.21 18.98
CA ASN A 41 31.83 13.01 17.73
C ASN A 41 30.45 13.40 17.22
N GLY A 42 29.37 13.07 17.97
CA GLY A 42 27.99 13.33 17.59
C GLY A 42 27.35 12.27 16.72
N ASN A 43 28.12 11.31 16.22
CA ASN A 43 27.57 10.19 15.44
C ASN A 43 26.77 9.23 16.33
N LEU A 44 25.89 8.47 15.71
CA LEU A 44 25.19 7.36 16.35
C LEU A 44 25.85 6.05 15.95
N ARG A 45 26.03 5.16 16.91
CA ARG A 45 26.38 3.77 16.70
C ARG A 45 25.14 2.93 16.92
N ILE A 46 24.72 2.18 15.89
CA ILE A 46 23.57 1.30 15.92
C ILE A 46 24.07 -0.13 15.97
N TYR A 47 23.62 -0.89 16.97
CA TYR A 47 23.97 -2.29 17.17
C TYR A 47 22.90 -3.18 16.57
N GLU A 48 23.19 -3.75 15.39
CA GLU A 48 22.23 -4.54 14.64
C GLU A 48 22.93 -5.49 13.69
N LYS A 49 22.29 -6.66 13.43
CA LYS A 49 22.67 -7.57 12.35
C LYS A 49 21.69 -7.35 11.19
N LEU A 50 22.14 -6.71 10.14
CA LEU A 50 21.33 -6.43 8.96
C LEU A 50 21.35 -7.60 7.97
N ASN A 51 20.24 -7.74 7.24
CA ASN A 51 20.13 -8.61 6.06
C ASN A 51 20.89 -8.03 4.83
N TYR A 52 21.08 -6.71 4.81
CA TYR A 52 21.83 -5.98 3.80
C TYR A 52 22.59 -4.82 4.44
N TYR A 53 23.88 -4.71 4.14
CA TYR A 53 24.74 -3.63 4.64
C TYR A 53 24.87 -2.53 3.58
N PRO A 54 24.33 -1.32 3.80
CA PRO A 54 24.44 -0.24 2.85
C PRO A 54 25.90 0.22 2.67
N PRO A 55 26.25 0.74 1.50
CA PRO A 55 27.60 1.29 1.28
C PRO A 55 27.92 2.43 2.23
N VAL A 56 29.18 2.58 2.58
CA VAL A 56 29.64 3.70 3.39
C VAL A 56 29.34 5.02 2.69
N GLY A 57 28.71 5.94 3.42
CA GLY A 57 28.31 7.26 2.90
C GLY A 57 26.91 7.29 2.27
N ALA A 58 26.19 6.15 2.22
CA ALA A 58 24.79 6.14 1.86
C ALA A 58 23.92 6.90 2.87
N LEU A 59 22.83 7.47 2.41
CA LEU A 59 21.78 8.03 3.25
C LEU A 59 20.74 6.93 3.48
N LEU A 60 20.35 6.70 4.73
CA LEU A 60 19.27 5.78 5.06
C LEU A 60 17.97 6.56 5.24
N SER A 61 16.92 6.14 4.58
CA SER A 61 15.56 6.63 4.80
C SER A 61 14.76 5.56 5.51
N SER A 62 14.20 5.89 6.66
CA SER A 62 13.33 5.03 7.45
C SER A 62 11.87 5.34 7.11
N LYS A 63 11.05 4.31 6.92
CA LYS A 63 9.58 4.44 6.80
C LYS A 63 8.92 4.71 8.16
N GLY A 64 9.62 4.47 9.27
CA GLY A 64 9.08 4.52 10.62
C GLY A 64 8.50 3.18 11.07
N ASP A 65 7.81 3.17 12.21
CA ASP A 65 7.09 2.00 12.67
C ASP A 65 5.78 1.77 11.89
N ARG A 66 5.17 0.60 12.06
CA ARG A 66 3.95 0.24 11.32
C ARG A 66 2.74 1.13 11.57
N GLU A 67 2.71 1.84 12.71
CA GLU A 67 1.60 2.73 13.06
C GLU A 67 1.72 4.10 12.36
N HIS A 68 2.93 4.48 11.95
CA HIS A 68 3.22 5.81 11.41
C HIS A 68 3.74 5.79 9.97
N ASP A 69 4.03 4.63 9.41
CA ASP A 69 4.64 4.42 8.10
C ASP A 69 3.82 5.06 6.95
N ARG A 70 2.49 4.93 7.00
CA ARG A 70 1.58 5.45 5.98
C ARG A 70 0.53 6.37 6.59
N TYR A 71 0.98 7.37 7.33
CA TYR A 71 0.14 8.22 8.17
C TYR A 71 -1.01 8.89 7.41
N ALA A 72 -0.72 9.49 6.24
CA ALA A 72 -1.74 10.09 5.40
C ALA A 72 -1.25 10.23 3.94
N PRO A 73 -2.09 9.90 2.95
CA PRO A 73 -1.84 10.26 1.56
C PRO A 73 -1.93 11.79 1.38
N ALA A 74 -1.33 12.31 0.29
CA ALA A 74 -1.50 13.70 -0.05
C ALA A 74 -2.93 13.98 -0.55
N PHE A 75 -3.52 13.04 -1.31
CA PHE A 75 -4.91 13.07 -1.74
C PHE A 75 -5.54 11.70 -1.52
N ASP A 76 -6.75 11.67 -0.96
CA ASP A 76 -7.54 10.48 -0.68
C ASP A 76 -8.93 10.62 -1.30
N PHE A 77 -9.23 9.77 -2.30
CA PHE A 77 -10.49 9.75 -3.03
C PHE A 77 -11.22 8.43 -2.77
N LYS A 78 -12.34 8.49 -2.08
CA LYS A 78 -13.16 7.32 -1.76
C LYS A 78 -14.51 7.39 -2.45
N GLU A 79 -14.87 6.34 -3.18
CA GLU A 79 -16.15 6.21 -3.87
C GLU A 79 -16.50 7.42 -4.78
N CYS A 80 -15.48 8.05 -5.37
CA CYS A 80 -15.62 9.19 -6.25
C CYS A 80 -15.74 8.75 -7.72
N LYS A 81 -16.33 9.62 -8.55
CA LYS A 81 -16.49 9.33 -9.99
C LYS A 81 -16.00 10.49 -10.85
N ASN A 82 -15.47 10.16 -12.03
CA ASN A 82 -15.05 11.12 -13.04
C ASN A 82 -14.07 12.15 -12.49
N ILE A 83 -13.00 11.69 -11.86
CA ILE A 83 -11.97 12.53 -11.26
C ILE A 83 -10.96 12.92 -12.35
N CYS A 84 -10.65 14.19 -12.44
CA CYS A 84 -9.57 14.71 -13.27
C CYS A 84 -8.63 15.56 -12.40
N LEU A 85 -7.38 15.11 -12.30
CA LEU A 85 -6.31 15.83 -11.62
C LEU A 85 -5.31 16.28 -12.67
N ASP A 86 -5.14 17.58 -12.82
CA ASP A 86 -4.27 18.16 -13.84
C ASP A 86 -3.29 19.16 -13.22
N SER A 87 -2.05 19.10 -13.68
CA SER A 87 -0.98 20.04 -13.32
C SER A 87 -0.67 20.10 -11.82
N ILE A 88 -0.79 18.97 -11.12
CA ILE A 88 -0.51 18.87 -9.67
C ILE A 88 0.96 18.51 -9.44
N THR A 89 1.57 19.19 -8.48
CA THR A 89 2.91 18.85 -8.00
C THR A 89 2.88 18.48 -6.52
N ILE A 90 3.31 17.27 -6.20
CA ILE A 90 3.50 16.79 -4.83
C ILE A 90 4.99 16.66 -4.56
N HIS A 91 5.47 17.32 -3.52
CA HIS A 91 6.87 17.23 -3.11
C HIS A 91 7.09 16.30 -1.92
N HIS A 92 6.05 16.07 -1.14
CA HIS A 92 6.12 15.19 0.02
C HIS A 92 4.75 14.75 0.49
N ALA A 93 4.64 13.47 0.88
CA ALA A 93 3.51 12.90 1.62
C ALA A 93 4.02 11.87 2.63
N LEU A 94 3.31 11.77 3.76
CA LEU A 94 3.57 10.76 4.80
C LEU A 94 2.77 9.47 4.56
N GLY A 95 2.54 9.14 3.34
CA GLY A 95 1.83 7.99 2.82
C GLY A 95 1.93 7.99 1.32
N MET A 96 0.87 7.63 0.63
CA MET A 96 0.76 7.67 -0.83
C MET A 96 0.65 9.10 -1.35
N GLY A 97 0.97 9.31 -2.61
CA GLY A 97 0.72 10.59 -3.28
C GLY A 97 -0.77 10.75 -3.58
N PHE A 98 -1.28 9.92 -4.47
CA PHE A 98 -2.71 9.86 -4.80
C PHE A 98 -3.25 8.48 -4.44
N LEU A 99 -4.25 8.42 -3.57
CA LEU A 99 -4.96 7.20 -3.19
C LEU A 99 -6.39 7.26 -3.73
N PHE A 100 -6.80 6.22 -4.46
CA PHE A 100 -8.15 6.05 -4.95
C PHE A 100 -8.71 4.72 -4.45
N GLU A 101 -9.80 4.80 -3.70
CA GLU A 101 -10.52 3.63 -3.18
C GLU A 101 -11.91 3.58 -3.80
N ARG A 102 -12.27 2.45 -4.44
CA ARG A 102 -13.60 2.22 -5.04
C ARG A 102 -14.11 3.37 -5.92
N SER A 103 -13.19 4.08 -6.54
CA SER A 103 -13.50 5.20 -7.42
C SER A 103 -13.65 4.76 -8.88
N GLU A 104 -14.26 5.58 -9.72
CA GLU A 104 -14.58 5.25 -11.11
C GLU A 104 -14.18 6.37 -12.05
N ASN A 105 -13.48 6.01 -13.14
CA ASN A 105 -12.98 6.92 -14.18
C ASN A 105 -12.07 8.03 -13.63
N MET A 106 -10.79 7.73 -13.47
CA MET A 106 -9.77 8.64 -12.93
C MET A 106 -8.78 9.05 -14.00
N GLN A 107 -8.44 10.34 -14.01
CA GLN A 107 -7.42 10.90 -14.89
C GLN A 107 -6.40 11.68 -14.05
N ILE A 108 -5.13 11.42 -14.25
CA ILE A 108 -4.00 12.17 -13.70
C ILE A 108 -3.18 12.67 -14.89
N LEU A 109 -3.21 13.98 -15.11
CA LEU A 109 -2.62 14.59 -16.28
C LEU A 109 -1.55 15.61 -15.87
N ASN A 110 -0.46 15.70 -16.65
CA ASN A 110 0.57 16.73 -16.50
C ASN A 110 1.08 16.92 -15.06
N SER A 111 1.00 15.87 -14.24
CA SER A 111 1.21 15.94 -12.79
C SER A 111 2.52 15.26 -12.39
N GLN A 112 3.04 15.63 -11.24
CA GLN A 112 4.30 15.07 -10.79
C GLN A 112 4.39 14.89 -9.27
N ILE A 113 5.06 13.82 -8.88
CA ILE A 113 5.49 13.55 -7.52
C ILE A 113 7.00 13.48 -7.55
N VAL A 114 7.65 14.54 -7.13
CA VAL A 114 9.11 14.72 -7.31
C VAL A 114 9.68 15.52 -6.14
N LEU A 115 10.96 15.35 -5.89
CA LEU A 115 11.68 16.16 -4.91
C LEU A 115 11.71 17.64 -5.34
N PRO A 116 11.59 18.59 -4.41
CA PRO A 116 11.79 19.99 -4.74
C PRO A 116 13.25 20.24 -5.12
N LYS A 117 13.47 21.26 -5.95
CA LYS A 117 14.83 21.67 -6.34
C LYS A 117 15.64 22.07 -5.09
N HIS A 118 16.92 21.76 -5.10
CA HIS A 118 17.88 22.11 -4.02
C HIS A 118 17.56 21.54 -2.62
N THR A 119 16.66 20.54 -2.52
CA THR A 119 16.35 19.88 -1.26
C THR A 119 17.48 18.98 -0.77
N GLN A 120 17.53 18.75 0.54
CA GLN A 120 18.35 17.68 1.14
C GLN A 120 17.58 16.35 1.26
N ARG A 121 16.29 16.35 0.97
CA ARG A 121 15.45 15.13 1.00
C ARG A 121 15.88 14.15 -0.07
N VAL A 122 15.64 12.86 0.20
CA VAL A 122 15.84 11.75 -0.76
C VAL A 122 14.56 11.03 -1.11
N ILE A 123 13.46 11.32 -0.39
CA ILE A 123 12.13 10.71 -0.63
C ILE A 123 11.07 11.78 -0.90
N SER A 124 10.12 11.45 -1.75
CA SER A 124 8.89 12.22 -2.02
C SER A 124 7.72 11.71 -1.19
N THR A 125 7.36 10.44 -1.33
CA THR A 125 6.28 9.79 -0.57
C THR A 125 6.84 8.61 0.21
N THR A 126 6.26 8.29 1.38
CA THR A 126 6.67 7.13 2.18
C THR A 126 6.06 5.83 1.70
N ALA A 127 5.08 5.89 0.81
CA ALA A 127 4.45 4.77 0.11
C ALA A 127 4.35 5.08 -1.39
N ASP A 128 3.39 4.49 -2.11
CA ASP A 128 3.23 4.61 -3.56
C ASP A 128 3.03 6.06 -4.03
N ALA A 129 3.45 6.35 -5.24
CA ALA A 129 3.08 7.63 -5.84
C ALA A 129 1.59 7.65 -6.19
N THR A 130 1.07 6.60 -6.83
CA THR A 130 -0.36 6.45 -7.12
C THR A 130 -0.83 5.05 -6.75
N HIS A 131 -1.99 4.97 -6.10
CA HIS A 131 -2.55 3.71 -5.63
C HIS A 131 -4.05 3.65 -5.92
N PHE A 132 -4.48 2.60 -6.63
CA PHE A 132 -5.87 2.38 -7.03
C PHE A 132 -6.34 1.04 -6.49
N VAL A 133 -7.25 1.04 -5.54
CA VAL A 133 -7.80 -0.18 -4.93
C VAL A 133 -9.29 -0.30 -5.18
N ASN A 134 -9.72 -1.44 -5.74
CA ASN A 134 -11.11 -1.73 -6.12
C ASN A 134 -11.76 -0.65 -7.01
N CYS A 135 -10.98 0.00 -7.84
CA CYS A 135 -11.47 1.02 -8.77
C CYS A 135 -12.13 0.40 -10.00
N LYS A 136 -12.97 1.18 -10.68
CA LYS A 136 -13.71 0.78 -11.88
C LYS A 136 -13.48 1.75 -13.03
N GLY A 137 -13.86 1.32 -14.24
CA GLY A 137 -13.75 2.14 -15.44
C GLY A 137 -12.32 2.43 -15.86
N ASP A 138 -12.10 3.60 -16.43
CA ASP A 138 -10.82 3.97 -17.00
C ASP A 138 -9.88 4.59 -15.97
N ILE A 139 -8.61 4.21 -16.01
CA ILE A 139 -7.51 4.85 -15.29
C ILE A 139 -6.54 5.40 -16.34
N LEU A 140 -6.47 6.72 -16.46
CA LEU A 140 -5.55 7.41 -17.36
C LEU A 140 -4.48 8.14 -16.57
N ILE A 141 -3.21 7.83 -16.84
CA ILE A 141 -2.05 8.56 -16.34
C ILE A 141 -1.27 9.04 -17.55
N GLU A 142 -1.27 10.34 -17.79
CA GLU A 142 -0.67 10.91 -18.99
C GLU A 142 0.25 12.08 -18.65
N ASN A 143 1.44 12.10 -19.28
CA ASN A 143 2.45 13.15 -19.11
C ASN A 143 2.81 13.40 -17.63
N CYS A 144 2.94 12.32 -16.84
CA CYS A 144 3.23 12.37 -15.41
C CYS A 144 4.66 11.94 -15.11
N ARG A 145 5.18 12.37 -13.95
CA ARG A 145 6.51 12.02 -13.47
C ARG A 145 6.48 11.66 -11.99
N PHE A 146 6.86 10.44 -11.66
CA PHE A 146 6.91 9.93 -10.29
C PHE A 146 8.32 9.50 -9.93
N GLU A 147 8.88 10.10 -8.89
CA GLU A 147 10.26 9.85 -8.47
C GLU A 147 10.41 9.83 -6.95
N ASN A 148 11.34 9.01 -6.47
CA ASN A 148 11.79 8.99 -5.08
C ASN A 148 10.70 8.60 -4.06
N MET A 149 9.67 7.86 -4.45
CA MET A 149 8.78 7.17 -3.53
C MET A 149 9.50 5.98 -2.89
N LEU A 150 9.05 5.58 -1.70
CA LEU A 150 9.58 4.40 -0.99
C LEU A 150 8.83 3.11 -1.30
N ASP A 151 7.90 3.14 -2.26
CA ASP A 151 7.14 2.00 -2.73
C ASP A 151 6.87 2.16 -4.24
N ASP A 152 5.76 1.66 -4.77
CA ASP A 152 5.46 1.63 -6.19
C ASP A 152 5.25 3.01 -6.83
N GLY A 153 5.62 3.15 -8.10
CA GLY A 153 5.25 4.32 -8.91
C GLY A 153 3.76 4.37 -9.19
N THR A 154 3.18 3.20 -9.43
CA THR A 154 1.73 3.02 -9.65
C THR A 154 1.36 1.61 -9.24
N ASN A 155 0.36 1.49 -8.38
CA ASN A 155 -0.21 0.22 -7.96
C ASN A 155 -1.70 0.19 -8.28
N VAL A 156 -2.18 -0.85 -8.97
CA VAL A 156 -3.59 -1.04 -9.33
C VAL A 156 -3.99 -2.45 -8.95
N HIS A 157 -4.90 -2.60 -8.00
CA HIS A 157 -5.32 -3.93 -7.57
C HIS A 157 -6.75 -3.98 -7.03
N GLY A 158 -7.30 -5.19 -6.98
CA GLY A 158 -8.50 -5.51 -6.23
C GLY A 158 -8.19 -5.84 -4.78
N THR A 159 -9.22 -6.07 -3.97
CA THR A 159 -9.08 -6.51 -2.59
C THR A 159 -9.38 -8.00 -2.50
N CYS A 160 -8.51 -8.75 -1.84
CA CYS A 160 -8.76 -10.14 -1.48
C CYS A 160 -9.25 -10.21 -0.04
N VAL A 161 -10.23 -11.05 0.20
CA VAL A 161 -10.75 -11.41 1.53
C VAL A 161 -10.68 -12.91 1.70
N GLU A 162 -10.64 -13.38 2.93
CA GLU A 162 -10.68 -14.81 3.22
C GLU A 162 -12.10 -15.24 3.54
N VAL A 163 -12.52 -16.37 2.98
CA VAL A 163 -13.79 -17.01 3.34
C VAL A 163 -13.59 -17.74 4.66
N ASP A 164 -14.25 -17.24 5.71
CA ASP A 164 -14.22 -17.87 7.04
C ASP A 164 -15.29 -18.95 7.20
N GLU A 165 -16.44 -18.77 6.53
CA GLU A 165 -17.58 -19.70 6.64
C GLU A 165 -18.45 -19.67 5.40
N VAL A 166 -18.89 -20.84 4.95
CA VAL A 166 -19.97 -21.02 3.99
C VAL A 166 -21.26 -21.19 4.77
N ILE A 167 -22.14 -20.18 4.74
CA ILE A 167 -23.39 -20.16 5.52
C ILE A 167 -24.46 -21.00 4.82
N ASP A 168 -24.59 -20.81 3.50
CA ASP A 168 -25.48 -21.57 2.63
C ASP A 168 -24.96 -21.54 1.19
N ASP A 169 -25.72 -22.10 0.23
CA ASP A 169 -25.33 -22.21 -1.20
C ASP A 169 -25.10 -20.84 -1.88
N TYR A 170 -25.52 -19.74 -1.26
CA TYR A 170 -25.45 -18.39 -1.84
C TYR A 170 -24.83 -17.37 -0.90
N THR A 171 -24.40 -17.78 0.27
CA THR A 171 -23.91 -16.85 1.29
C THR A 171 -22.63 -17.34 1.95
N VAL A 172 -21.61 -16.51 1.94
CA VAL A 172 -20.37 -16.72 2.68
C VAL A 172 -20.14 -15.58 3.67
N ARG A 173 -19.48 -15.91 4.78
CA ARG A 173 -18.86 -14.91 5.64
C ARG A 173 -17.40 -14.78 5.25
N VAL A 174 -16.96 -13.55 5.03
CA VAL A 174 -15.57 -13.24 4.70
C VAL A 174 -14.96 -12.30 5.72
N SER A 175 -13.64 -12.28 5.81
CA SER A 175 -12.92 -11.35 6.67
C SER A 175 -11.78 -10.65 5.92
N LEU A 176 -11.56 -9.38 6.30
CA LEU A 176 -10.38 -8.62 5.95
C LEU A 176 -9.23 -9.07 6.85
N LYS A 177 -8.15 -9.58 6.27
CA LYS A 177 -7.01 -10.11 7.04
C LYS A 177 -5.90 -9.09 7.23
N HIS A 178 -5.74 -8.20 6.27
CA HIS A 178 -4.69 -7.19 6.35
C HIS A 178 -5.15 -6.01 7.21
N PHE A 179 -4.29 -5.54 8.12
CA PHE A 179 -4.65 -4.49 9.07
C PHE A 179 -5.02 -3.14 8.39
N GLU A 180 -4.40 -2.82 7.25
CA GLU A 180 -4.71 -1.61 6.46
C GLU A 180 -6.07 -1.69 5.75
N GLN A 181 -6.67 -2.87 5.68
CA GLN A 181 -7.98 -3.07 5.06
C GLN A 181 -9.14 -3.03 6.06
N LEU A 182 -8.86 -2.96 7.36
CA LEU A 182 -9.91 -2.94 8.37
C LEU A 182 -10.84 -1.74 8.15
N GLY A 183 -12.15 -2.02 8.07
CA GLY A 183 -13.16 -1.01 7.76
C GLY A 183 -13.32 -0.70 6.26
N PHE A 184 -12.48 -1.29 5.39
CA PHE A 184 -12.61 -1.12 3.94
C PHE A 184 -13.91 -1.73 3.41
N LYS A 185 -14.60 -1.03 2.54
CA LYS A 185 -15.79 -1.54 1.86
C LYS A 185 -15.37 -2.52 0.78
N PHE A 186 -15.37 -3.80 1.11
CA PHE A 186 -14.90 -4.85 0.19
C PHE A 186 -15.73 -4.92 -1.09
N ALA A 187 -17.06 -4.98 -0.98
CA ALA A 187 -17.96 -5.16 -2.10
C ALA A 187 -19.30 -4.46 -1.88
N GLU A 188 -20.05 -4.28 -2.95
CA GLU A 188 -21.44 -3.84 -2.93
C GLU A 188 -22.26 -4.63 -3.93
N ARG A 189 -23.59 -4.48 -3.89
CA ARG A 189 -24.48 -5.14 -4.85
C ARG A 189 -24.12 -4.77 -6.28
N GLY A 190 -23.95 -5.81 -7.11
CA GLY A 190 -23.59 -5.70 -8.52
C GLY A 190 -22.09 -5.77 -8.78
N ASP A 191 -21.24 -5.87 -7.77
CA ASP A 191 -19.83 -6.14 -7.98
C ASP A 191 -19.59 -7.59 -8.37
N ASP A 192 -18.59 -7.83 -9.21
CA ASP A 192 -18.14 -9.15 -9.58
C ASP A 192 -17.06 -9.64 -8.62
N ILE A 193 -17.20 -10.90 -8.20
CA ILE A 193 -16.26 -11.60 -7.33
C ILE A 193 -15.83 -12.93 -7.91
N TRP A 194 -14.62 -13.36 -7.58
CA TRP A 194 -14.10 -14.69 -7.91
C TRP A 194 -13.68 -15.39 -6.64
N PHE A 195 -13.93 -16.68 -6.57
CA PHE A 195 -13.33 -17.55 -5.58
C PHE A 195 -11.99 -18.06 -6.08
N ILE A 196 -10.97 -17.96 -5.24
CA ILE A 196 -9.63 -18.48 -5.49
C ILE A 196 -9.39 -19.61 -4.50
N ILE A 197 -9.06 -20.81 -5.00
CA ILE A 197 -8.84 -21.97 -4.16
C ILE A 197 -7.35 -22.09 -3.88
N HIS A 198 -6.96 -21.85 -2.64
CA HIS A 198 -5.58 -22.02 -2.21
C HIS A 198 -5.19 -23.53 -2.21
N PRO A 199 -3.94 -23.92 -2.65
CA PRO A 199 -2.84 -23.06 -3.05
C PRO A 199 -2.82 -22.70 -4.56
N SER A 200 -3.84 -23.06 -5.32
CA SER A 200 -3.90 -22.75 -6.74
C SER A 200 -4.29 -21.28 -6.97
N PRO A 201 -3.58 -20.55 -7.85
CA PRO A 201 -3.99 -19.20 -8.22
C PRO A 201 -5.13 -19.17 -9.23
N GLN A 202 -5.74 -20.33 -9.54
CA GLN A 202 -6.84 -20.42 -10.51
C GLN A 202 -8.08 -19.72 -9.96
N ARG A 203 -8.63 -18.83 -10.76
CA ARG A 203 -9.90 -18.17 -10.48
C ARG A 203 -11.03 -19.11 -10.87
N GLY A 204 -12.04 -19.22 -10.01
CA GLY A 204 -13.32 -19.86 -10.33
C GLY A 204 -14.16 -19.01 -11.28
N GLU A 205 -15.41 -19.38 -11.44
CA GLU A 205 -16.38 -18.60 -12.21
C GLU A 205 -16.65 -17.25 -11.56
N VAL A 206 -17.03 -16.27 -12.38
CA VAL A 206 -17.45 -14.94 -11.91
C VAL A 206 -18.82 -15.07 -11.24
N ASN A 207 -18.93 -14.51 -10.05
CA ASN A 207 -20.18 -14.39 -9.32
C ASN A 207 -20.51 -12.92 -9.13
N THR A 208 -21.78 -12.55 -9.25
CA THR A 208 -22.21 -11.17 -8.98
C THR A 208 -22.78 -11.07 -7.57
N VAL A 209 -22.30 -10.11 -6.82
CA VAL A 209 -22.75 -9.83 -5.46
C VAL A 209 -24.20 -9.36 -5.46
N SER A 210 -25.07 -10.10 -4.77
CA SER A 210 -26.48 -9.73 -4.63
C SER A 210 -26.73 -8.85 -3.40
N ARG A 211 -25.98 -9.07 -2.33
CA ARG A 211 -26.12 -8.35 -1.06
C ARG A 211 -24.85 -8.45 -0.20
N VAL A 212 -24.59 -7.40 0.54
CA VAL A 212 -23.49 -7.34 1.52
C VAL A 212 -24.03 -6.85 2.86
N PHE A 213 -23.56 -7.47 3.95
CA PHE A 213 -23.81 -7.03 5.32
C PHE A 213 -22.48 -6.88 6.04
N THR A 214 -22.24 -5.75 6.64
CA THR A 214 -21.06 -5.55 7.49
C THR A 214 -21.43 -5.88 8.92
N LEU A 215 -20.77 -6.88 9.52
CA LEU A 215 -20.93 -7.22 10.94
C LEU A 215 -20.07 -6.31 11.81
N ASN A 216 -18.85 -6.07 11.42
CA ASN A 216 -17.90 -5.18 12.06
C ASN A 216 -16.77 -4.88 11.06
N GLU A 217 -15.74 -4.16 11.47
CA GLU A 217 -14.62 -3.77 10.61
C GLU A 217 -13.87 -4.94 9.95
N ARG A 218 -13.99 -6.15 10.48
CA ARG A 218 -13.30 -7.35 9.98
C ARG A 218 -14.22 -8.30 9.22
N PHE A 219 -15.44 -8.53 9.69
CA PHE A 219 -16.32 -9.58 9.19
C PHE A 219 -17.46 -9.04 8.33
N ILE A 220 -17.58 -9.60 7.13
CA ILE A 220 -18.52 -9.15 6.11
C ILE A 220 -19.24 -10.37 5.51
N PRO A 221 -20.52 -10.62 5.80
CA PRO A 221 -21.32 -11.58 5.05
C PRO A 221 -21.64 -11.06 3.64
N VAL A 222 -21.43 -11.89 2.64
CA VAL A 222 -21.68 -11.57 1.24
C VAL A 222 -22.58 -12.64 0.65
N SER A 223 -23.71 -12.24 0.06
CA SER A 223 -24.60 -13.09 -0.73
C SER A 223 -24.41 -12.83 -2.22
N TYR A 224 -24.47 -13.88 -3.04
CA TYR A 224 -24.24 -13.81 -4.49
C TYR A 224 -25.25 -14.68 -5.29
N THR A 225 -25.27 -14.54 -6.62
CA THR A 225 -26.34 -15.10 -7.48
C THR A 225 -26.16 -16.56 -7.86
N HIS A 226 -24.94 -17.05 -7.94
CA HIS A 226 -24.63 -18.46 -8.26
C HIS A 226 -23.41 -18.92 -7.49
N LEU A 227 -23.52 -20.09 -6.87
CA LEU A 227 -22.38 -20.80 -6.31
C LEU A 227 -22.03 -21.99 -7.21
N THR A 228 -20.91 -21.93 -7.91
CA THR A 228 -20.18 -23.12 -8.30
C THR A 228 -18.94 -23.22 -7.40
N LEU A 229 -19.15 -23.51 -6.13
CA LEU A 229 -18.04 -24.01 -5.32
C LEU A 229 -17.68 -25.38 -5.87
N PRO A 230 -16.40 -25.64 -6.20
CA PRO A 230 -15.97 -27.00 -6.45
C PRO A 230 -16.30 -27.83 -5.20
N THR A 231 -16.92 -28.95 -5.40
CA THR A 231 -17.49 -29.85 -4.37
C THR A 231 -16.43 -30.47 -3.42
N ILE A 232 -15.34 -29.80 -3.15
CA ILE A 232 -14.26 -30.28 -2.28
C ILE A 232 -13.83 -29.18 -1.30
N LEU A 233 -14.67 -28.95 -0.31
CA LEU A 233 -14.21 -28.50 1.01
C LEU A 233 -14.76 -29.49 2.03
N ARG A 234 -14.17 -30.68 2.10
CA ARG A 234 -14.17 -31.47 3.33
C ARG A 234 -12.83 -31.20 4.03
N VAL A 235 -12.91 -30.50 5.15
CA VAL A 235 -11.89 -30.50 6.18
C VAL A 235 -11.91 -31.86 6.86
#